data_48b46cf9e479f82a0300b5dc30d91a37
#
_entry.id   48b46cf9e479f82a0300b5dc30d91a37
#
_cell.length_a   1.000
_cell.length_b   1.000
_cell.length_c   1.000
_cell.angle_alpha   90.00
_cell.angle_beta   90.00
_cell.angle_gamma   90.00
#
_symmetry.space_group_name_H-M   'P 1'
#
loop_
_entity.id
_entity.type
_entity.pdbx_description
1 polymer ?
#
loop_
_entity_poly.entity_id
_entity_poly.type
_entity_poly.pdbx_seq_one_letter_code
_entity_poly.pdbx_strand_id
1 'polypeptide(L)'
;NIIRDMVSTLNYDVIFCNPNKQNYMLDEYILKHFNGTILTASTGLNHIDTNYCKQRGIKVLSHKNDIRFLNDLPSTAELAFGLMSSILRNIPSSFDDVKKGNWDYDSHMGHQLKDKTIGIIGYGRLGKMMTDYCYAFGMNALPYDPYKFDADFELLLKMSDVISLHVHANDETKHMINKKVLGKMKNNSYIVNTSRGEIVNEHDIVEALRSGKLKGYATDVIEDEYGNRENSPILNGVKEGLNILVTPHIGGMTWEGQQKAYMWSISKLEELK
;
A
#
# COMPACT_ATOMS: atom_id res chain seq x y z
N ASN A 1 26.99 -14.98 7.84
CA ASN A 1 26.10 -13.86 7.51
C ASN A 1 26.61 -12.61 8.24
N ILE A 2 27.14 -11.64 7.49
CA ILE A 2 27.81 -10.45 8.03
C ILE A 2 26.94 -9.72 9.10
N ILE A 3 25.65 -9.58 8.85
CA ILE A 3 24.73 -8.91 9.80
C ILE A 3 24.67 -9.69 11.12
N ARG A 4 24.50 -11.01 11.08
CA ARG A 4 24.50 -11.86 12.28
C ARG A 4 25.81 -11.74 13.04
N ASP A 5 26.93 -11.84 12.33
CA ASP A 5 28.26 -11.78 12.95
C ASP A 5 28.50 -10.42 13.61
N MET A 6 28.08 -9.31 12.97
CA MET A 6 28.13 -7.97 13.57
C MET A 6 27.25 -7.87 14.82
N VAL A 7 26.01 -8.35 14.77
CA VAL A 7 25.07 -8.27 15.91
C VAL A 7 25.49 -9.20 17.05
N SER A 8 26.14 -10.34 16.75
CA SER A 8 26.57 -11.30 17.78
C SER A 8 27.92 -10.98 18.42
N THR A 9 28.82 -10.25 17.71
CA THR A 9 30.18 -9.98 18.17
C THR A 9 30.36 -8.59 18.78
N LEU A 10 29.49 -7.65 18.43
CA LEU A 10 29.55 -6.27 18.90
C LEU A 10 28.37 -6.00 19.85
N ASN A 11 28.67 -5.45 21.02
CA ASN A 11 27.68 -5.13 22.04
C ASN A 11 26.97 -3.80 21.64
N TYR A 12 25.94 -3.91 20.81
CA TYR A 12 25.14 -2.76 20.41
C TYR A 12 23.92 -2.59 21.34
N ASP A 13 23.66 -1.35 21.76
CA ASP A 13 22.45 -1.00 22.51
C ASP A 13 21.25 -0.78 21.59
N VAL A 14 21.50 -0.39 20.34
CA VAL A 14 20.45 -0.06 19.36
C VAL A 14 20.79 -0.61 17.98
N ILE A 15 19.82 -1.26 17.37
CA ILE A 15 19.82 -1.58 15.93
C ILE A 15 18.83 -0.65 15.22
N PHE A 16 19.32 0.17 14.29
CA PHE A 16 18.46 0.92 13.38
C PHE A 16 18.30 0.13 12.09
N CYS A 17 17.04 -0.15 11.70
CA CYS A 17 16.72 -0.88 10.49
C CYS A 17 15.45 -0.35 9.83
N ASN A 18 15.36 -0.52 8.53
CA ASN A 18 14.16 -0.24 7.73
C ASN A 18 13.83 -1.45 6.83
N PRO A 19 12.62 -1.54 6.28
CA PRO A 19 12.32 -2.45 5.20
C PRO A 19 13.37 -2.30 4.09
N ASN A 20 13.84 -3.41 3.54
CA ASN A 20 14.98 -3.41 2.63
C ASN A 20 14.75 -4.31 1.43
N LYS A 21 15.40 -3.97 0.30
CA LYS A 21 15.27 -4.68 -0.97
C LYS A 21 15.78 -6.14 -0.93
N GLN A 22 16.65 -6.47 0.02
CA GLN A 22 17.24 -7.81 0.17
C GLN A 22 16.36 -8.74 1.00
N ASN A 23 15.22 -8.25 1.48
CA ASN A 23 14.28 -9.00 2.32
C ASN A 23 14.95 -9.63 3.57
N TYR A 24 15.86 -8.89 4.20
CA TYR A 24 16.40 -9.30 5.49
C TYR A 24 15.35 -9.12 6.57
N MET A 25 15.04 -10.20 7.25
CA MET A 25 14.22 -10.18 8.46
C MET A 25 15.14 -10.25 9.69
N LEU A 26 14.91 -9.35 10.65
CA LEU A 26 15.52 -9.45 11.97
C LEU A 26 14.76 -10.51 12.77
N ASP A 27 15.18 -11.75 12.60
CA ASP A 27 14.60 -12.95 13.19
C ASP A 27 15.41 -13.47 14.39
N GLU A 28 14.98 -14.60 14.95
CA GLU A 28 15.70 -15.30 16.02
C GLU A 28 17.15 -15.55 15.66
N TYR A 29 17.44 -15.94 14.41
CA TYR A 29 18.80 -16.27 13.99
C TYR A 29 19.75 -15.07 14.08
N ILE A 30 19.26 -13.86 13.77
CA ILE A 30 20.05 -12.63 13.84
C ILE A 30 20.08 -12.08 15.26
N LEU A 31 18.94 -12.11 15.96
CA LEU A 31 18.72 -11.43 17.25
C LEU A 31 19.09 -12.29 18.46
N LYS A 32 19.56 -13.52 18.29
CA LYS A 32 19.81 -14.50 19.38
C LYS A 32 20.60 -13.93 20.58
N HIS A 33 21.58 -13.09 20.32
CA HIS A 33 22.45 -12.50 21.34
C HIS A 33 22.20 -11.01 21.56
N PHE A 34 21.20 -10.43 20.89
CA PHE A 34 20.85 -9.01 21.04
C PHE A 34 19.85 -8.82 22.17
N ASN A 35 20.08 -7.80 23.03
CA ASN A 35 19.21 -7.47 24.15
C ASN A 35 18.85 -5.97 24.22
N GLY A 36 19.12 -5.22 23.15
CA GLY A 36 18.91 -3.78 23.08
C GLY A 36 17.55 -3.37 22.53
N THR A 37 17.55 -2.21 21.87
CA THR A 37 16.37 -1.64 21.23
C THR A 37 16.50 -1.69 19.72
N ILE A 38 15.44 -2.11 19.03
CA ILE A 38 15.32 -2.01 17.58
C ILE A 38 14.53 -0.74 17.26
N LEU A 39 15.07 0.09 16.40
CA LEU A 39 14.46 1.34 15.94
C LEU A 39 14.24 1.28 14.44
N THR A 40 13.04 1.58 13.98
CA THR A 40 12.70 1.58 12.55
C THR A 40 11.91 2.82 12.14
N ALA A 41 12.32 3.46 11.05
CA ALA A 41 11.63 4.60 10.44
C ALA A 41 10.50 4.15 9.51
N SER A 42 9.70 3.15 9.94
CA SER A 42 8.58 2.63 9.16
C SER A 42 7.35 2.34 10.03
N THR A 43 6.16 2.34 9.43
CA THR A 43 4.92 1.86 10.07
C THR A 43 4.78 0.35 9.97
N GLY A 44 5.24 -0.24 8.86
CA GLY A 44 5.27 -1.69 8.67
C GLY A 44 6.42 -2.32 9.45
N LEU A 45 6.19 -3.49 10.04
CA LEU A 45 7.17 -4.22 10.84
C LEU A 45 7.52 -5.59 10.25
N ASN A 46 7.19 -5.84 8.99
CA ASN A 46 7.37 -7.13 8.32
C ASN A 46 8.84 -7.59 8.23
N HIS A 47 9.78 -6.67 8.39
CA HIS A 47 11.23 -6.92 8.43
C HIS A 47 11.76 -7.24 9.84
N ILE A 48 10.89 -7.34 10.85
CA ILE A 48 11.24 -7.64 12.24
C ILE A 48 10.33 -8.74 12.77
N ASP A 49 10.91 -9.80 13.33
CA ASP A 49 10.14 -10.80 14.10
C ASP A 49 9.72 -10.20 15.45
N THR A 50 8.59 -9.53 15.44
CA THR A 50 8.04 -8.86 16.63
C THR A 50 7.62 -9.85 17.71
N ASN A 51 7.29 -11.11 17.36
CA ASN A 51 6.94 -12.15 18.32
C ASN A 51 8.19 -12.58 19.08
N TYR A 52 9.28 -12.85 18.38
CA TYR A 52 10.56 -13.17 18.99
C TYR A 52 11.07 -12.00 19.87
N CYS A 53 11.01 -10.77 19.36
CA CYS A 53 11.38 -9.58 20.14
C CYS A 53 10.61 -9.48 21.45
N LYS A 54 9.28 -9.71 21.42
CA LYS A 54 8.43 -9.69 22.61
C LYS A 54 8.82 -10.78 23.62
N GLN A 55 9.10 -12.01 23.17
CA GLN A 55 9.50 -13.12 24.03
C GLN A 55 10.84 -12.84 24.71
N ARG A 56 11.77 -12.15 24.04
CA ARG A 56 13.10 -11.83 24.53
C ARG A 56 13.19 -10.49 25.29
N GLY A 57 12.10 -9.72 25.35
CA GLY A 57 12.11 -8.40 25.96
C GLY A 57 12.85 -7.34 25.13
N ILE A 58 13.10 -7.60 23.84
CA ILE A 58 13.73 -6.64 22.92
C ILE A 58 12.68 -5.56 22.61
N LYS A 59 13.03 -4.30 22.88
CA LYS A 59 12.15 -3.17 22.60
C LYS A 59 12.17 -2.83 21.12
N VAL A 60 10.98 -2.71 20.49
CA VAL A 60 10.86 -2.28 19.09
C VAL A 60 10.16 -0.91 19.06
N LEU A 61 10.87 0.10 18.59
CA LEU A 61 10.37 1.46 18.40
C LEU A 61 10.10 1.72 16.93
N SER A 62 8.87 2.09 16.62
CA SER A 62 8.44 2.52 15.30
C SER A 62 7.43 3.64 15.44
N HIS A 63 7.25 4.46 14.40
CA HIS A 63 6.24 5.51 14.42
C HIS A 63 4.80 4.98 14.17
N LYS A 64 4.59 3.65 14.13
CA LYS A 64 3.28 3.02 13.93
C LYS A 64 2.19 3.56 14.87
N ASN A 65 2.55 3.86 16.11
CA ASN A 65 1.61 4.32 17.15
C ASN A 65 1.69 5.84 17.41
N ASP A 66 2.57 6.56 16.72
CA ASP A 66 2.68 8.02 16.86
C ASP A 66 1.69 8.71 15.91
N ILE A 67 0.43 8.83 16.35
CA ILE A 67 -0.67 9.38 15.55
C ILE A 67 -0.38 10.82 15.12
N ARG A 68 0.24 11.64 16.01
CA ARG A 68 0.55 13.03 15.69
C ARG A 68 1.54 13.11 14.53
N PHE A 69 2.62 12.34 14.63
CA PHE A 69 3.62 12.22 13.57
C PHE A 69 3.01 11.70 12.26
N LEU A 70 2.24 10.61 12.34
CA LEU A 70 1.63 9.99 11.16
C LEU A 70 0.64 10.92 10.43
N ASN A 71 -0.09 11.76 11.14
CA ASN A 71 -1.02 12.72 10.53
C ASN A 71 -0.32 13.77 9.64
N ASP A 72 0.97 13.98 9.83
CA ASP A 72 1.80 14.88 9.03
C ASP A 72 2.52 14.17 7.86
N LEU A 73 2.10 12.95 7.50
CA LEU A 73 2.67 12.15 6.41
C LEU A 73 1.61 11.82 5.35
N PRO A 74 1.35 12.68 4.37
CA PRO A 74 0.33 12.47 3.34
C PRO A 74 0.78 11.56 2.18
N SER A 75 2.07 11.30 2.03
CA SER A 75 2.71 10.72 0.83
C SER A 75 1.97 9.51 0.24
N THR A 76 1.52 8.56 1.07
CA THR A 76 0.80 7.37 0.59
C THR A 76 -0.60 7.71 0.07
N ALA A 77 -1.30 8.68 0.68
CA ALA A 77 -2.61 9.12 0.19
C ALA A 77 -2.46 9.90 -1.14
N GLU A 78 -1.42 10.71 -1.26
CA GLU A 78 -1.06 11.41 -2.50
C GLU A 78 -0.75 10.43 -3.62
N LEU A 79 0.03 9.37 -3.34
CA LEU A 79 0.29 8.31 -4.32
C LEU A 79 -1.00 7.59 -4.71
N ALA A 80 -1.87 7.24 -3.77
CA ALA A 80 -3.14 6.59 -4.06
C ALA A 80 -4.01 7.45 -5.00
N PHE A 81 -4.09 8.75 -4.74
CA PHE A 81 -4.79 9.70 -5.61
C PHE A 81 -4.12 9.81 -6.99
N GLY A 82 -2.79 9.87 -7.03
CA GLY A 82 -2.01 9.91 -8.27
C GLY A 82 -2.22 8.65 -9.13
N LEU A 83 -2.19 7.46 -8.53
CA LEU A 83 -2.47 6.19 -9.18
C LEU A 83 -3.91 6.14 -9.72
N MET A 84 -4.89 6.56 -8.92
CA MET A 84 -6.29 6.66 -9.34
C MET A 84 -6.44 7.56 -10.57
N SER A 85 -5.93 8.77 -10.50
CA SER A 85 -6.00 9.72 -11.60
C SER A 85 -5.30 9.19 -12.85
N SER A 86 -4.13 8.57 -12.69
CA SER A 86 -3.33 8.04 -13.78
C SER A 86 -4.03 6.91 -14.53
N ILE A 87 -4.64 5.97 -13.80
CA ILE A 87 -5.30 4.83 -14.44
C ILE A 87 -6.63 5.23 -15.10
N LEU A 88 -7.42 6.14 -14.50
CA LEU A 88 -8.65 6.64 -15.11
C LEU A 88 -8.38 7.45 -16.39
N ARG A 89 -7.24 8.11 -16.48
CA ARG A 89 -6.84 8.95 -17.61
C ARG A 89 -5.94 8.23 -18.60
N ASN A 90 -5.71 6.93 -18.45
CA ASN A 90 -4.83 6.11 -19.31
C ASN A 90 -3.41 6.69 -19.49
N ILE A 91 -2.89 7.41 -18.46
CA ILE A 91 -1.59 8.10 -18.56
C ILE A 91 -0.44 7.13 -18.89
N PRO A 92 -0.30 5.96 -18.21
CA PRO A 92 0.82 5.05 -18.50
C PRO A 92 0.81 4.54 -19.94
N SER A 93 -0.33 4.06 -20.41
CA SER A 93 -0.46 3.50 -21.78
C SER A 93 -0.26 4.56 -22.85
N SER A 94 -0.77 5.77 -22.66
CA SER A 94 -0.56 6.88 -23.59
C SER A 94 0.91 7.32 -23.63
N PHE A 95 1.57 7.36 -22.47
CA PHE A 95 3.00 7.67 -22.39
C PHE A 95 3.87 6.62 -23.09
N ASP A 96 3.55 5.33 -22.91
CA ASP A 96 4.25 4.24 -23.56
C ASP A 96 4.06 4.26 -25.09
N ASP A 97 2.90 4.71 -25.54
CA ASP A 97 2.59 4.83 -26.96
C ASP A 97 3.37 6.00 -27.60
N VAL A 98 3.45 7.16 -26.92
CA VAL A 98 4.29 8.28 -27.36
C VAL A 98 5.77 7.88 -27.41
N LYS A 99 6.28 7.06 -26.49
CA LYS A 99 7.67 6.55 -26.57
C LYS A 99 7.93 5.68 -27.80
N LYS A 100 6.90 5.04 -28.36
CA LYS A 100 6.98 4.29 -29.62
C LYS A 100 6.86 5.16 -30.87
N GLY A 101 6.68 6.48 -30.70
CA GLY A 101 6.54 7.47 -31.79
C GLY A 101 5.10 7.64 -32.26
N ASN A 102 4.11 7.06 -31.60
CA ASN A 102 2.70 7.24 -31.94
C ASN A 102 2.15 8.54 -31.34
N TRP A 103 1.11 9.09 -31.99
CA TRP A 103 0.41 10.29 -31.53
C TRP A 103 -1.10 10.12 -31.77
N ASP A 104 -1.71 9.20 -30.99
CA ASP A 104 -3.11 8.86 -31.10
C ASP A 104 -3.83 9.21 -29.80
N TYR A 105 -4.71 10.21 -29.82
CA TYR A 105 -5.50 10.62 -28.67
C TYR A 105 -6.82 9.87 -28.53
N ASP A 106 -7.36 9.33 -29.62
CA ASP A 106 -8.67 8.67 -29.61
C ASP A 106 -8.63 7.32 -28.87
N SER A 107 -7.56 6.55 -29.04
CA SER A 107 -7.38 5.26 -28.35
C SER A 107 -7.11 5.40 -26.84
N HIS A 108 -6.72 6.60 -26.39
CA HIS A 108 -6.40 6.89 -24.99
C HIS A 108 -7.48 7.70 -24.26
N MET A 109 -8.70 7.73 -24.79
CA MET A 109 -9.82 8.41 -24.14
C MET A 109 -10.09 7.81 -22.75
N GLY A 110 -9.92 8.62 -21.70
CA GLY A 110 -10.14 8.25 -20.30
C GLY A 110 -11.39 8.90 -19.70
N HIS A 111 -11.44 8.90 -18.37
CA HIS A 111 -12.56 9.46 -17.60
C HIS A 111 -12.13 10.67 -16.77
N GLN A 112 -12.98 11.69 -16.67
CA GLN A 112 -12.83 12.76 -15.69
C GLN A 112 -13.18 12.24 -14.28
N LEU A 113 -12.66 12.88 -13.24
CA LEU A 113 -12.92 12.53 -11.85
C LEU A 113 -14.22 13.14 -11.33
N LYS A 114 -14.53 14.37 -11.74
CA LYS A 114 -15.73 15.08 -11.32
C LYS A 114 -17.00 14.23 -11.53
N ASP A 115 -17.88 14.25 -10.53
CA ASP A 115 -19.16 13.52 -10.48
C ASP A 115 -19.03 11.99 -10.38
N LYS A 116 -17.80 11.43 -10.36
CA LYS A 116 -17.56 10.00 -10.09
C LYS A 116 -17.70 9.70 -8.61
N THR A 117 -18.14 8.49 -8.30
CA THR A 117 -18.24 8.00 -6.93
C THR A 117 -17.04 7.12 -6.59
N ILE A 118 -16.39 7.43 -5.46
CA ILE A 118 -15.32 6.60 -4.91
C ILE A 118 -15.76 5.94 -3.60
N GLY A 119 -15.60 4.63 -3.50
CA GLY A 119 -15.71 3.85 -2.27
C GLY A 119 -14.38 3.85 -1.53
N ILE A 120 -14.37 4.31 -0.29
CA ILE A 120 -13.18 4.33 0.58
C ILE A 120 -13.31 3.20 1.60
N ILE A 121 -12.57 2.10 1.41
CA ILE A 121 -12.58 0.97 2.34
C ILE A 121 -11.45 1.15 3.35
N GLY A 122 -11.82 1.38 4.63
CA GLY A 122 -10.90 1.80 5.69
C GLY A 122 -10.86 3.33 5.83
N TYR A 123 -11.63 3.88 6.79
CA TYR A 123 -11.74 5.33 7.03
C TYR A 123 -10.81 5.77 8.16
N GLY A 124 -9.55 5.29 8.10
CA GLY A 124 -8.44 5.73 8.93
C GLY A 124 -7.85 7.06 8.45
N ARG A 125 -6.61 7.34 8.83
CA ARG A 125 -5.88 8.54 8.45
C ARG A 125 -5.79 8.73 6.92
N LEU A 126 -5.29 7.70 6.21
CA LEU A 126 -5.11 7.77 4.76
C LEU A 126 -6.44 7.82 4.01
N GLY A 127 -7.45 7.04 4.47
CA GLY A 127 -8.78 7.08 3.86
C GLY A 127 -9.46 8.44 3.99
N LYS A 128 -9.27 9.16 5.10
CA LYS A 128 -9.75 10.54 5.27
C LYS A 128 -9.04 11.49 4.30
N MET A 129 -7.71 11.45 4.22
CA MET A 129 -6.95 12.29 3.28
C MET A 129 -7.37 12.03 1.83
N MET A 130 -7.53 10.75 1.44
CA MET A 130 -8.01 10.39 0.11
C MET A 130 -9.41 10.94 -0.16
N THR A 131 -10.31 10.92 0.83
CA THR A 131 -11.65 11.51 0.74
C THR A 131 -11.58 13.02 0.49
N ASP A 132 -10.72 13.74 1.23
CA ASP A 132 -10.56 15.18 1.08
C ASP A 132 -10.03 15.54 -0.32
N TYR A 133 -9.05 14.78 -0.83
CA TYR A 133 -8.57 14.97 -2.21
C TYR A 133 -9.67 14.73 -3.23
N CYS A 134 -10.45 13.67 -3.07
CA CYS A 134 -11.56 13.37 -3.98
C CYS A 134 -12.64 14.47 -3.98
N TYR A 135 -12.98 15.01 -2.82
CA TYR A 135 -13.92 16.15 -2.74
C TYR A 135 -13.37 17.40 -3.44
N ALA A 136 -12.07 17.69 -3.30
CA ALA A 136 -11.43 18.81 -3.99
C ALA A 136 -11.52 18.69 -5.53
N PHE A 137 -11.61 17.45 -6.04
CA PHE A 137 -11.79 17.16 -7.47
C PHE A 137 -13.25 16.96 -7.89
N GLY A 138 -14.21 17.25 -6.99
CA GLY A 138 -15.65 17.16 -7.29
C GLY A 138 -16.18 15.74 -7.39
N MET A 139 -15.52 14.76 -6.76
CA MET A 139 -16.02 13.39 -6.65
C MET A 139 -16.98 13.25 -5.46
N ASN A 140 -17.83 12.21 -5.49
CA ASN A 140 -18.63 11.77 -4.36
C ASN A 140 -17.89 10.65 -3.63
N ALA A 141 -17.71 10.74 -2.29
CA ALA A 141 -17.05 9.70 -1.52
C ALA A 141 -18.04 8.93 -0.65
N LEU A 142 -17.91 7.60 -0.66
CA LEU A 142 -18.64 6.64 0.18
C LEU A 142 -17.64 5.93 1.09
N PRO A 143 -17.44 6.40 2.33
CA PRO A 143 -16.55 5.76 3.27
C PRO A 143 -17.19 4.50 3.87
N TYR A 144 -16.36 3.48 4.11
CA TYR A 144 -16.71 2.26 4.83
C TYR A 144 -15.64 1.93 5.87
N ASP A 145 -16.07 1.84 7.13
CA ASP A 145 -15.23 1.40 8.25
C ASP A 145 -16.15 0.82 9.34
N PRO A 146 -16.28 -0.52 9.43
CA PRO A 146 -17.25 -1.17 10.30
C PRO A 146 -16.98 -0.93 11.79
N TYR A 147 -15.78 -0.43 12.14
CA TYR A 147 -15.41 -0.10 13.51
C TYR A 147 -15.71 1.35 13.91
N LYS A 148 -16.16 2.18 12.97
CA LYS A 148 -16.37 3.62 13.22
C LYS A 148 -17.79 4.08 13.03
N PHE A 149 -18.51 3.47 12.11
CA PHE A 149 -19.89 3.84 11.80
C PHE A 149 -20.61 2.71 11.08
N ASP A 150 -21.93 2.72 11.15
CA ASP A 150 -22.76 1.82 10.37
C ASP A 150 -22.73 2.25 8.91
N ALA A 151 -22.19 1.40 8.04
CA ALA A 151 -22.05 1.67 6.62
C ALA A 151 -22.36 0.41 5.80
N ASP A 152 -23.15 0.58 4.77
CA ASP A 152 -23.54 -0.51 3.88
C ASP A 152 -22.43 -0.80 2.86
N PHE A 153 -21.72 -1.90 3.08
CA PHE A 153 -20.65 -2.37 2.20
C PHE A 153 -21.16 -2.73 0.80
N GLU A 154 -22.34 -3.33 0.71
CA GLU A 154 -22.92 -3.71 -0.58
C GLU A 154 -23.33 -2.48 -1.40
N LEU A 155 -23.90 -1.48 -0.74
CA LEU A 155 -24.23 -0.22 -1.40
C LEU A 155 -22.95 0.47 -1.92
N LEU A 156 -21.89 0.52 -1.10
CA LEU A 156 -20.59 1.05 -1.54
C LEU A 156 -20.11 0.34 -2.81
N LEU A 157 -20.11 -1.01 -2.82
CA LEU A 157 -19.65 -1.78 -3.98
C LEU A 157 -20.48 -1.48 -5.24
N LYS A 158 -21.80 -1.37 -5.12
CA LYS A 158 -22.74 -1.13 -6.24
C LYS A 158 -22.64 0.30 -6.80
N MET A 159 -22.33 1.28 -5.94
CA MET A 159 -22.37 2.69 -6.34
C MET A 159 -21.01 3.22 -6.82
N SER A 160 -19.91 2.58 -6.43
CA SER A 160 -18.57 3.11 -6.68
C SER A 160 -18.08 2.87 -8.10
N ASP A 161 -17.63 3.94 -8.75
CA ASP A 161 -16.86 3.89 -10.01
C ASP A 161 -15.41 3.48 -9.73
N VAL A 162 -14.90 3.85 -8.55
CA VAL A 162 -13.56 3.52 -8.06
C VAL A 162 -13.67 3.02 -6.62
N ILE A 163 -12.90 2.00 -6.27
CA ILE A 163 -12.70 1.58 -4.87
C ILE A 163 -11.25 1.81 -4.49
N SER A 164 -11.01 2.48 -3.36
CA SER A 164 -9.68 2.71 -2.80
C SER A 164 -9.55 2.02 -1.44
N LEU A 165 -8.48 1.23 -1.28
CA LEU A 165 -8.24 0.37 -0.12
C LEU A 165 -7.27 1.03 0.86
N HIS A 166 -7.71 1.21 2.12
CA HIS A 166 -6.93 1.85 3.18
C HIS A 166 -7.03 1.08 4.52
N VAL A 167 -7.17 -0.23 4.44
CA VAL A 167 -7.25 -1.14 5.59
C VAL A 167 -5.90 -1.77 5.90
N HIS A 168 -5.71 -2.24 7.13
CA HIS A 168 -4.56 -3.06 7.50
C HIS A 168 -4.77 -4.52 7.04
N ALA A 169 -3.67 -5.22 6.71
CA ALA A 169 -3.72 -6.65 6.46
C ALA A 169 -3.82 -7.41 7.80
N ASN A 170 -4.83 -8.24 7.92
CA ASN A 170 -5.09 -9.17 9.02
C ASN A 170 -6.00 -10.30 8.51
N ASP A 171 -6.37 -11.25 9.38
CA ASP A 171 -7.19 -12.40 8.99
C ASP A 171 -8.57 -12.00 8.42
N GLU A 172 -9.16 -10.87 8.87
CA GLU A 172 -10.46 -10.39 8.40
C GLU A 172 -10.38 -9.71 7.03
N THR A 173 -9.25 -9.07 6.74
CA THR A 173 -9.05 -8.29 5.51
C THR A 173 -8.28 -9.05 4.44
N LYS A 174 -7.68 -10.20 4.78
CA LYS A 174 -7.02 -11.06 3.81
C LYS A 174 -8.01 -11.53 2.74
N HIS A 175 -7.65 -11.24 1.47
CA HIS A 175 -8.48 -11.55 0.30
C HIS A 175 -9.95 -11.06 0.45
N MET A 176 -10.16 -9.94 1.18
CA MET A 176 -11.50 -9.36 1.29
C MET A 176 -12.03 -8.92 -0.08
N ILE A 177 -11.13 -8.51 -1.00
CA ILE A 177 -11.48 -8.26 -2.39
C ILE A 177 -11.21 -9.53 -3.19
N ASN A 178 -12.24 -10.32 -3.38
CA ASN A 178 -12.24 -11.59 -4.08
C ASN A 178 -13.35 -11.65 -5.15
N LYS A 179 -13.46 -12.75 -5.87
CA LYS A 179 -14.43 -12.95 -6.96
C LYS A 179 -15.87 -12.61 -6.56
N LYS A 180 -16.28 -12.98 -5.32
CA LYS A 180 -17.63 -12.69 -4.81
C LYS A 180 -17.86 -11.19 -4.65
N VAL A 181 -16.88 -10.47 -4.08
CA VAL A 181 -16.94 -9.02 -3.90
C VAL A 181 -16.86 -8.31 -5.24
N LEU A 182 -15.93 -8.70 -6.10
CA LEU A 182 -15.80 -8.18 -7.46
C LEU A 182 -17.10 -8.33 -8.25
N GLY A 183 -17.80 -9.47 -8.10
CA GLY A 183 -19.10 -9.71 -8.74
C GLY A 183 -20.18 -8.68 -8.36
N LYS A 184 -20.13 -8.13 -7.14
CA LYS A 184 -21.08 -7.12 -6.63
C LYS A 184 -20.72 -5.68 -7.03
N MET A 185 -19.49 -5.43 -7.45
CA MET A 185 -19.05 -4.11 -7.88
C MET A 185 -19.72 -3.68 -9.18
N LYS A 186 -19.67 -2.39 -9.44
CA LYS A 186 -20.11 -1.80 -10.72
C LYS A 186 -19.27 -2.36 -11.88
N ASN A 187 -19.90 -2.65 -13.02
CA ASN A 187 -19.15 -3.02 -14.22
C ASN A 187 -18.28 -1.85 -14.68
N ASN A 188 -17.10 -2.13 -15.22
CA ASN A 188 -16.12 -1.16 -15.65
C ASN A 188 -15.63 -0.23 -14.51
N SER A 189 -15.67 -0.70 -13.25
CA SER A 189 -15.09 0.01 -12.11
C SER A 189 -13.58 -0.18 -12.03
N TYR A 190 -12.96 0.60 -11.16
CA TYR A 190 -11.53 0.59 -10.91
C TYR A 190 -11.25 0.26 -9.46
N ILE A 191 -10.07 -0.29 -9.17
CA ILE A 191 -9.59 -0.50 -7.80
C ILE A 191 -8.21 0.14 -7.65
N VAL A 192 -7.98 0.78 -6.50
CA VAL A 192 -6.68 1.32 -6.09
C VAL A 192 -6.27 0.67 -4.78
N ASN A 193 -5.07 0.10 -4.72
CA ASN A 193 -4.53 -0.54 -3.53
C ASN A 193 -3.13 0.00 -3.18
N THR A 194 -3.05 0.82 -2.16
CA THR A 194 -1.79 1.29 -1.56
C THR A 194 -1.64 0.80 -0.12
N SER A 195 -2.37 -0.25 0.23
CA SER A 195 -2.36 -0.83 1.57
C SER A 195 -1.41 -2.02 1.68
N ARG A 196 -1.88 -3.23 1.31
CA ARG A 196 -1.10 -4.47 1.25
C ARG A 196 -1.63 -5.37 0.14
N GLY A 197 -0.74 -6.17 -0.48
CA GLY A 197 -1.10 -7.08 -1.56
C GLY A 197 -2.14 -8.11 -1.13
N GLU A 198 -1.98 -8.68 0.06
CA GLU A 198 -2.83 -9.74 0.61
C GLU A 198 -4.31 -9.33 0.83
N ILE A 199 -4.64 -8.05 0.71
CA ILE A 199 -6.03 -7.58 0.83
C ILE A 199 -6.87 -7.99 -0.37
N VAL A 200 -6.26 -8.15 -1.54
CA VAL A 200 -6.92 -8.61 -2.75
C VAL A 200 -6.50 -10.04 -3.08
N ASN A 201 -7.40 -10.82 -3.66
CA ASN A 201 -7.02 -12.03 -4.35
C ASN A 201 -6.54 -11.65 -5.76
N GLU A 202 -5.23 -11.73 -6.01
CA GLU A 202 -4.63 -11.27 -7.26
C GLU A 202 -5.11 -12.04 -8.48
N HIS A 203 -5.38 -13.34 -8.36
CA HIS A 203 -5.96 -14.14 -9.45
C HIS A 203 -7.36 -13.63 -9.83
N ASP A 204 -8.20 -13.34 -8.84
CA ASP A 204 -9.56 -12.85 -9.08
C ASP A 204 -9.55 -11.45 -9.71
N ILE A 205 -8.58 -10.59 -9.34
CA ILE A 205 -8.38 -9.28 -9.98
C ILE A 205 -8.06 -9.45 -11.47
N VAL A 206 -7.08 -10.31 -11.79
CA VAL A 206 -6.65 -10.54 -13.18
C VAL A 206 -7.83 -11.11 -14.02
N GLU A 207 -8.57 -12.06 -13.49
CA GLU A 207 -9.76 -12.61 -14.18
C GLU A 207 -10.87 -11.56 -14.37
N ALA A 208 -11.06 -10.66 -13.38
CA ALA A 208 -12.03 -9.58 -13.50
C ALA A 208 -11.63 -8.56 -14.59
N LEU A 209 -10.32 -8.31 -14.75
CA LEU A 209 -9.80 -7.46 -15.84
C LEU A 209 -9.95 -8.14 -17.20
N ARG A 210 -9.61 -9.43 -17.32
CA ARG A 210 -9.76 -10.20 -18.58
C ARG A 210 -11.21 -10.29 -19.04
N SER A 211 -12.13 -10.46 -18.10
CA SER A 211 -13.57 -10.51 -18.40
C SER A 211 -14.21 -9.14 -18.65
N GLY A 212 -13.49 -8.04 -18.45
CA GLY A 212 -14.03 -6.67 -18.54
C GLY A 212 -14.92 -6.27 -17.37
N LYS A 213 -15.00 -7.08 -16.30
CA LYS A 213 -15.71 -6.71 -15.08
C LYS A 213 -15.07 -5.52 -14.39
N LEU A 214 -13.73 -5.51 -14.29
CA LEU A 214 -12.93 -4.35 -13.93
C LEU A 214 -12.39 -3.67 -15.19
N LYS A 215 -12.37 -2.34 -15.17
CA LYS A 215 -11.75 -1.51 -16.21
C LYS A 215 -10.26 -1.28 -15.96
N GLY A 216 -9.83 -1.29 -14.70
CA GLY A 216 -8.43 -1.13 -14.34
C GLY A 216 -8.15 -1.41 -12.86
N TYR A 217 -6.90 -1.76 -12.58
CA TYR A 217 -6.35 -1.97 -11.26
C TYR A 217 -5.05 -1.18 -11.08
N ALA A 218 -4.98 -0.31 -10.08
CA ALA A 218 -3.77 0.42 -9.74
C ALA A 218 -3.29 0.00 -8.35
N THR A 219 -2.02 -0.35 -8.22
CA THR A 219 -1.48 -0.83 -6.94
C THR A 219 -0.04 -0.39 -6.72
N ASP A 220 0.28 -0.15 -5.44
CA ASP A 220 1.66 0.08 -4.98
C ASP A 220 2.25 -1.17 -4.31
N VAL A 221 1.44 -2.22 -4.17
CA VAL A 221 1.79 -3.44 -3.43
C VAL A 221 1.27 -4.68 -4.15
N ILE A 222 1.98 -5.81 -3.98
CA ILE A 222 1.56 -7.12 -4.47
C ILE A 222 1.63 -8.14 -3.35
N GLU A 223 0.87 -9.22 -3.45
CA GLU A 223 1.01 -10.37 -2.56
C GLU A 223 2.40 -10.97 -2.78
N ASP A 224 3.07 -11.37 -1.72
CA ASP A 224 4.46 -11.90 -1.77
C ASP A 224 5.50 -10.95 -2.41
N GLU A 225 5.37 -9.65 -2.18
CA GLU A 225 6.29 -8.63 -2.73
C GLU A 225 7.77 -8.85 -2.35
N TYR A 226 8.02 -9.59 -1.27
CA TYR A 226 9.35 -9.93 -0.75
C TYR A 226 9.82 -11.34 -1.14
N GLY A 227 8.95 -12.17 -1.74
CA GLY A 227 9.25 -13.53 -2.17
C GLY A 227 9.48 -13.64 -3.69
N ASN A 228 8.82 -14.61 -4.32
CA ASN A 228 8.97 -14.86 -5.76
C ASN A 228 8.01 -14.01 -6.58
N ARG A 229 8.37 -12.75 -6.82
CA ARG A 229 7.58 -11.80 -7.61
C ARG A 229 7.31 -12.24 -9.05
N GLU A 230 8.15 -13.11 -9.61
CA GLU A 230 7.96 -13.59 -10.99
C GLU A 230 6.66 -14.38 -11.16
N ASN A 231 6.14 -14.96 -10.08
CA ASN A 231 4.89 -15.70 -10.06
C ASN A 231 3.66 -14.81 -9.77
N SER A 232 3.84 -13.51 -9.51
CA SER A 232 2.70 -12.63 -9.23
C SER A 232 1.73 -12.58 -10.42
N PRO A 233 0.44 -12.91 -10.22
CA PRO A 233 -0.60 -12.77 -11.23
C PRO A 233 -0.68 -11.33 -11.75
N ILE A 234 -0.52 -10.34 -10.88
CA ILE A 234 -0.58 -8.91 -11.22
C ILE A 234 0.56 -8.54 -12.18
N LEU A 235 1.81 -8.92 -11.87
CA LEU A 235 2.96 -8.62 -12.76
C LEU A 235 2.86 -9.36 -14.09
N ASN A 236 2.29 -10.55 -14.10
CA ASN A 236 2.02 -11.28 -15.35
C ASN A 236 0.91 -10.58 -16.15
N GLY A 237 -0.16 -10.11 -15.49
CA GLY A 237 -1.21 -9.33 -16.13
C GLY A 237 -0.70 -8.02 -16.77
N VAL A 238 0.30 -7.36 -16.15
CA VAL A 238 0.99 -6.21 -16.78
C VAL A 238 1.67 -6.62 -18.07
N LYS A 239 2.40 -7.74 -18.08
CA LYS A 239 3.08 -8.26 -19.27
C LYS A 239 2.10 -8.66 -20.39
N GLU A 240 0.91 -9.11 -20.02
CA GLU A 240 -0.18 -9.42 -20.94
C GLU A 240 -0.86 -8.17 -21.53
N GLY A 241 -0.53 -6.97 -21.04
CA GLY A 241 -1.12 -5.71 -21.49
C GLY A 241 -2.48 -5.38 -20.87
N LEU A 242 -2.87 -6.04 -19.76
CA LEU A 242 -4.06 -5.66 -19.00
C LEU A 242 -3.91 -4.26 -18.43
N ASN A 243 -5.02 -3.55 -18.23
CA ASN A 243 -5.00 -2.20 -17.65
C ASN A 243 -4.65 -2.25 -16.15
N ILE A 244 -3.39 -2.51 -15.87
CA ILE A 244 -2.80 -2.59 -14.52
C ILE A 244 -1.67 -1.56 -14.43
N LEU A 245 -1.73 -0.69 -13.41
CA LEU A 245 -0.66 0.24 -13.05
C LEU A 245 -0.04 -0.21 -11.72
N VAL A 246 1.24 -0.56 -11.75
CA VAL A 246 1.99 -1.02 -10.56
C VAL A 246 3.13 -0.08 -10.26
N THR A 247 3.27 0.31 -8.99
CA THR A 247 4.48 0.97 -8.46
C THR A 247 5.15 0.07 -7.42
N PRO A 248 6.48 0.13 -7.26
CA PRO A 248 7.22 -0.84 -6.45
C PRO A 248 7.29 -0.43 -4.96
N HIS A 249 6.13 -0.31 -4.30
CA HIS A 249 5.96 0.04 -2.88
C HIS A 249 6.62 1.37 -2.52
N ILE A 250 6.27 2.41 -3.25
CA ILE A 250 6.84 3.76 -3.09
C ILE A 250 5.94 4.73 -2.31
N GLY A 251 4.84 4.26 -1.71
CA GLY A 251 3.86 5.10 -1.02
C GLY A 251 4.44 6.02 0.05
N GLY A 252 5.49 5.57 0.75
CA GLY A 252 6.23 6.38 1.73
C GLY A 252 7.53 7.00 1.20
N MET A 253 7.86 6.81 -0.09
CA MET A 253 9.17 7.17 -0.66
C MET A 253 9.17 8.59 -1.24
N THR A 254 8.89 9.57 -0.40
CA THR A 254 9.07 11.00 -0.70
C THR A 254 10.22 11.58 0.09
N TRP A 255 10.90 12.58 -0.43
CA TRP A 255 12.00 13.25 0.27
C TRP A 255 11.57 13.75 1.65
N GLU A 256 10.41 14.42 1.71
CA GLU A 256 9.84 14.97 2.94
C GLU A 256 9.42 13.87 3.91
N GLY A 257 8.76 12.83 3.42
CA GLY A 257 8.31 11.69 4.23
C GLY A 257 9.49 10.94 4.85
N GLN A 258 10.53 10.65 4.05
CA GLN A 258 11.74 9.99 4.52
C GLN A 258 12.51 10.86 5.52
N GLN A 259 12.72 12.14 5.22
CA GLN A 259 13.38 13.06 6.14
C GLN A 259 12.66 13.12 7.50
N LYS A 260 11.34 13.28 7.51
CA LYS A 260 10.55 13.29 8.74
C LYS A 260 10.68 11.97 9.51
N ALA A 261 10.61 10.82 8.82
CA ALA A 261 10.72 9.51 9.46
C ALA A 261 12.10 9.28 10.10
N TYR A 262 13.17 9.68 9.43
CA TYR A 262 14.52 9.61 10.01
C TYR A 262 14.71 10.57 11.19
N MET A 263 14.22 11.81 11.09
CA MET A 263 14.28 12.77 12.20
C MET A 263 13.49 12.30 13.41
N TRP A 264 12.33 11.70 13.22
CA TRP A 264 11.58 11.03 14.29
C TRP A 264 12.44 9.94 14.96
N SER A 265 13.10 9.10 14.15
CA SER A 265 13.96 8.04 14.68
C SER A 265 15.13 8.57 15.48
N ILE A 266 15.75 9.66 15.04
CA ILE A 266 16.84 10.34 15.77
C ILE A 266 16.33 10.86 17.12
N SER A 267 15.15 11.51 17.15
CA SER A 267 14.58 12.00 18.41
C SER A 267 14.32 10.86 19.40
N LYS A 268 13.86 9.69 18.91
CA LYS A 268 13.66 8.51 19.78
C LYS A 268 14.97 7.90 20.26
N LEU A 269 16.02 7.97 19.48
CA LEU A 269 17.36 7.55 19.91
C LEU A 269 17.91 8.45 21.03
N GLU A 270 17.63 9.75 20.99
CA GLU A 270 18.03 10.71 22.04
C GLU A 270 17.28 10.44 23.36
N GLU A 271 16.01 10.01 23.29
CA GLU A 271 15.21 9.63 24.47
C GLU A 271 15.70 8.32 25.14
N LEU A 272 16.54 7.51 24.48
CA LEU A 272 17.09 6.27 25.03
C LEU A 272 18.39 6.48 25.82
N LYS A 273 19.00 7.65 25.74
CA LYS A 273 20.20 8.05 26.52
C LYS A 273 19.81 8.49 27.92
#